data_0147feb71054fe16ad8745b68c9e6cf4
#
_entry.id   0147feb71054fe16ad8745b68c9e6cf4
#
_cell.length_a   1.000
_cell.length_b   1.000
_cell.length_c   1.000
_cell.angle_alpha   90.00
_cell.angle_beta   90.00
_cell.angle_gamma   90.00
#
_symmetry.space_group_name_H-M   'P 1'
#
loop_
_entity.id
_entity.type
_entity.pdbx_description
1 polymer ?
#
loop_
_entity_poly.entity_id
_entity_poly.type
_entity_poly.pdbx_seq_one_letter_code
_entity_poly.pdbx_strand_id
1 'polypeptide(L)'
;MRADIVPGGIFPDYALTDHTKTRRRLSELQGIDPMILILSRGHFCPKEHQQHLELAANYPKIAVAYTQIVTISTDNILEINEFRNSVGAQWTFLSDAGRKVQKDLDIQEYTDPFHNPMIPYTLVLKPGLVIHSIYNGYWFWGRPSFEDLRRDLREVTREIRPDWDLASPGFRAAWDAGDHSLFHPYNAIGHQANQEAPAQEPAAQRT
;
A
#
# COMPACT_ATOMS: atom_id res chain seq x y z
N MET A 1 -18.45 -5.54 -5.50
CA MET A 1 -17.50 -5.94 -4.43
C MET A 1 -18.29 -6.67 -3.36
N ARG A 2 -17.73 -7.73 -2.83
CA ARG A 2 -18.30 -8.57 -1.77
C ARG A 2 -18.71 -7.71 -0.55
N ALA A 3 -19.87 -8.04 0.06
CA ALA A 3 -20.54 -7.16 1.02
C ALA A 3 -19.79 -6.95 2.37
N ASP A 4 -18.85 -7.85 2.70
CA ASP A 4 -18.04 -7.76 3.92
C ASP A 4 -16.78 -6.89 3.75
N ILE A 5 -16.48 -6.43 2.55
CA ILE A 5 -15.37 -5.52 2.26
C ILE A 5 -15.86 -4.08 2.47
N VAL A 6 -15.82 -3.68 3.71
CA VAL A 6 -16.30 -2.37 4.20
C VAL A 6 -15.33 -1.80 5.23
N PRO A 7 -15.29 -0.49 5.48
CA PRO A 7 -14.50 0.08 6.57
C PRO A 7 -14.78 -0.63 7.92
N GLY A 8 -13.72 -0.99 8.64
CA GLY A 8 -13.77 -1.81 9.85
C GLY A 8 -13.74 -3.33 9.61
N GLY A 9 -14.02 -3.80 8.41
CA GLY A 9 -13.87 -5.20 8.02
C GLY A 9 -12.39 -5.59 7.83
N ILE A 10 -12.13 -6.89 7.71
CA ILE A 10 -10.79 -7.43 7.46
C ILE A 10 -10.68 -7.81 5.97
N PHE A 11 -9.69 -7.24 5.28
CA PHE A 11 -9.40 -7.61 3.91
C PHE A 11 -8.78 -9.01 3.85
N PRO A 12 -9.20 -9.88 2.90
CA PRO A 12 -8.69 -11.25 2.82
C PRO A 12 -7.16 -11.30 2.62
N ASP A 13 -6.48 -12.17 3.36
CA ASP A 13 -5.03 -12.36 3.28
C ASP A 13 -4.65 -13.22 2.07
N TYR A 14 -4.65 -12.62 0.90
CA TYR A 14 -4.26 -13.32 -0.33
C TYR A 14 -2.77 -13.62 -0.37
N ALA A 15 -2.45 -14.84 -0.85
CA ALA A 15 -1.11 -15.24 -1.21
C ALA A 15 -0.99 -15.30 -2.74
N LEU A 16 -0.17 -14.41 -3.32
CA LEU A 16 0.04 -14.26 -4.76
C LEU A 16 1.53 -14.27 -5.10
N THR A 17 1.85 -14.43 -6.37
CA THR A 17 3.22 -14.35 -6.87
C THR A 17 3.55 -12.88 -7.16
N ASP A 18 4.67 -12.40 -6.62
CA ASP A 18 5.13 -11.04 -6.83
C ASP A 18 5.96 -10.89 -8.12
N HIS A 19 6.36 -9.65 -8.42
CA HIS A 19 7.19 -9.28 -9.57
C HIS A 19 8.57 -9.97 -9.58
N THR A 20 9.03 -10.51 -8.45
CA THR A 20 10.29 -11.30 -8.35
C THR A 20 10.06 -12.80 -8.49
N LYS A 21 8.82 -13.23 -8.79
CA LYS A 21 8.38 -14.64 -8.85
C LYS A 21 8.31 -15.33 -7.48
N THR A 22 8.37 -14.58 -6.40
CA THR A 22 8.23 -15.08 -5.03
C THR A 22 6.76 -15.06 -4.61
N ARG A 23 6.31 -16.12 -3.93
CA ARG A 23 4.95 -16.15 -3.38
C ARG A 23 4.91 -15.36 -2.07
N ARG A 24 4.05 -14.35 -2.00
CA ARG A 24 3.95 -13.43 -0.86
C ARG A 24 2.51 -13.36 -0.35
N ARG A 25 2.35 -13.22 0.96
CA ARG A 25 1.06 -12.90 1.59
C ARG A 25 0.94 -11.40 1.83
N LEU A 26 -0.28 -10.88 1.77
CA LEU A 26 -0.52 -9.46 2.08
C LEU A 26 -0.13 -9.12 3.52
N SER A 27 -0.45 -9.99 4.48
CA SER A 27 -0.08 -9.82 5.90
C SER A 27 1.43 -9.75 6.11
N GLU A 28 2.21 -10.55 5.37
CA GLU A 28 3.68 -10.50 5.40
C GLU A 28 4.22 -9.17 4.84
N LEU A 29 3.60 -8.69 3.76
CA LEU A 29 4.00 -7.43 3.12
C LEU A 29 3.61 -6.21 3.95
N GLN A 30 2.53 -6.30 4.72
CA GLN A 30 2.08 -5.25 5.61
C GLN A 30 2.91 -5.16 6.89
N GLY A 31 3.17 -6.30 7.54
CA GLY A 31 3.75 -6.32 8.87
C GLY A 31 2.87 -5.59 9.89
N ILE A 32 3.49 -4.66 10.63
CA ILE A 32 2.82 -3.86 11.67
C ILE A 32 2.47 -2.44 11.20
N ASP A 33 2.69 -2.14 9.94
CA ASP A 33 2.56 -0.80 9.36
C ASP A 33 1.21 -0.59 8.66
N PRO A 34 0.77 0.65 8.43
CA PRO A 34 -0.32 0.93 7.51
C PRO A 34 0.03 0.46 6.09
N MET A 35 -0.99 0.12 5.30
CA MET A 35 -0.80 -0.26 3.91
C MET A 35 -1.75 0.49 2.98
N ILE A 36 -1.23 0.99 1.86
CA ILE A 36 -2.00 1.38 0.69
C ILE A 36 -2.07 0.16 -0.23
N LEU A 37 -3.25 -0.43 -0.37
CA LEU A 37 -3.49 -1.56 -1.26
C LEU A 37 -4.21 -1.08 -2.51
N ILE A 38 -3.61 -1.33 -3.68
CA ILE A 38 -4.15 -0.93 -4.97
C ILE A 38 -4.59 -2.19 -5.72
N LEU A 39 -5.88 -2.27 -6.05
CA LEU A 39 -6.44 -3.24 -6.97
C LEU A 39 -6.50 -2.58 -8.34
N SER A 40 -5.58 -2.96 -9.22
CA SER A 40 -5.31 -2.29 -10.49
C SER A 40 -5.96 -3.00 -11.66
N ARG A 41 -6.49 -2.24 -12.61
CA ARG A 41 -6.99 -2.76 -13.89
C ARG A 41 -5.89 -3.44 -14.71
N GLY A 42 -4.66 -2.97 -14.57
CA GLY A 42 -3.50 -3.49 -15.27
C GLY A 42 -2.71 -2.45 -16.06
N HIS A 43 -1.59 -2.90 -16.60
CA HIS A 43 -0.60 -2.14 -17.34
C HIS A 43 -1.19 -1.33 -18.52
N PHE A 44 -2.22 -1.85 -19.20
CA PHE A 44 -2.84 -1.20 -20.36
C PHE A 44 -3.60 0.10 -20.01
N CYS A 45 -3.91 0.34 -18.73
CA CYS A 45 -4.80 1.43 -18.33
C CYS A 45 -4.06 2.74 -18.03
N PRO A 46 -4.29 3.83 -18.79
CA PRO A 46 -3.58 5.11 -18.57
C PRO A 46 -3.83 5.72 -17.19
N LYS A 47 -5.01 5.50 -16.60
CA LYS A 47 -5.34 6.00 -15.26
C LYS A 47 -4.57 5.29 -14.17
N GLU A 48 -4.24 4.00 -14.37
CA GLU A 48 -3.35 3.28 -13.46
C GLU A 48 -1.95 3.86 -13.52
N HIS A 49 -1.44 4.13 -14.72
CA HIS A 49 -0.15 4.80 -14.87
C HIS A 49 -0.11 6.13 -14.14
N GLN A 50 -1.15 6.98 -14.33
CA GLN A 50 -1.23 8.28 -13.66
C GLN A 50 -1.18 8.15 -12.13
N GLN A 51 -1.98 7.26 -11.55
CA GLN A 51 -2.00 7.05 -10.10
C GLN A 51 -0.66 6.54 -9.59
N HIS A 52 -0.05 5.57 -10.27
CA HIS A 52 1.22 4.99 -9.86
C HIS A 52 2.38 5.99 -9.99
N LEU A 53 2.39 6.85 -11.03
CA LEU A 53 3.36 7.94 -11.17
C LEU A 53 3.25 8.95 -10.03
N GLU A 54 2.03 9.33 -9.62
CA GLU A 54 1.81 10.21 -8.48
C GLU A 54 2.33 9.59 -7.18
N LEU A 55 2.05 8.31 -6.96
CA LEU A 55 2.56 7.58 -5.80
C LEU A 55 4.08 7.43 -5.82
N ALA A 56 4.67 7.14 -6.98
CA ALA A 56 6.13 7.05 -7.13
C ALA A 56 6.82 8.38 -6.80
N ALA A 57 6.26 9.50 -7.27
CA ALA A 57 6.77 10.85 -6.95
C ALA A 57 6.69 11.19 -5.45
N ASN A 58 5.73 10.61 -4.72
CA ASN A 58 5.55 10.81 -3.29
C ASN A 58 6.09 9.66 -2.42
N TYR A 59 6.66 8.62 -3.03
CA TYR A 59 7.12 7.43 -2.33
C TYR A 59 8.08 7.72 -1.16
N PRO A 60 9.07 8.63 -1.28
CA PRO A 60 9.94 8.97 -0.15
C PRO A 60 9.18 9.45 1.10
N LYS A 61 8.09 10.20 0.92
CA LYS A 61 7.25 10.67 2.03
C LYS A 61 6.44 9.53 2.66
N ILE A 62 6.00 8.57 1.83
CA ILE A 62 5.24 7.40 2.27
C ILE A 62 6.15 6.45 3.04
N ALA A 63 7.36 6.21 2.53
CA ALA A 63 8.34 5.31 3.13
C ALA A 63 8.81 5.79 4.51
N VAL A 64 9.15 7.08 4.67
CA VAL A 64 9.56 7.63 5.98
C VAL A 64 8.43 7.68 7.00
N ALA A 65 7.17 7.53 6.55
CA ALA A 65 6.00 7.38 7.41
C ALA A 65 5.67 5.91 7.71
N TYR A 66 6.57 4.98 7.42
CA TYR A 66 6.42 3.53 7.65
C TYR A 66 5.14 2.96 7.03
N THR A 67 4.76 3.44 5.84
CA THR A 67 3.58 2.96 5.15
C THR A 67 3.97 2.05 4.00
N GLN A 68 3.39 0.86 3.93
CA GLN A 68 3.59 -0.09 2.84
C GLN A 68 2.69 0.26 1.66
N ILE A 69 3.16 0.00 0.44
CA ILE A 69 2.31 0.02 -0.76
C ILE A 69 2.37 -1.36 -1.41
N VAL A 70 1.21 -1.87 -1.81
CA VAL A 70 1.10 -3.10 -2.59
C VAL A 70 0.12 -2.89 -3.73
N THR A 71 0.50 -3.30 -4.94
CA THR A 71 -0.39 -3.32 -6.10
C THR A 71 -0.72 -4.76 -6.48
N ILE A 72 -2.00 -5.10 -6.60
CA ILE A 72 -2.48 -6.35 -7.19
C ILE A 72 -3.04 -6.03 -8.58
N SER A 73 -2.55 -6.71 -9.60
CA SER A 73 -3.02 -6.56 -10.98
C SER A 73 -3.39 -7.90 -11.60
N THR A 74 -4.33 -7.89 -12.53
CA THR A 74 -4.70 -9.06 -13.33
C THR A 74 -3.68 -9.41 -14.41
N ASP A 75 -2.61 -8.64 -14.52
CA ASP A 75 -1.49 -8.85 -15.43
C ASP A 75 -0.63 -10.07 -15.03
N ASN A 76 0.05 -10.65 -15.99
CA ASN A 76 1.04 -11.70 -15.74
C ASN A 76 2.35 -11.12 -15.17
N ILE A 77 3.29 -11.97 -14.82
CA ILE A 77 4.57 -11.57 -14.19
C ILE A 77 5.41 -10.64 -15.08
N LEU A 78 5.40 -10.82 -16.39
CA LEU A 78 6.16 -9.96 -17.31
C LEU A 78 5.51 -8.58 -17.38
N GLU A 79 4.21 -8.53 -17.54
CA GLU A 79 3.43 -7.29 -17.60
C GLU A 79 3.51 -6.48 -16.31
N ILE A 80 3.41 -7.11 -15.12
CA ILE A 80 3.58 -6.36 -13.85
C ILE A 80 4.98 -5.81 -13.68
N ASN A 81 6.03 -6.50 -14.19
CA ASN A 81 7.39 -5.98 -14.19
C ASN A 81 7.55 -4.78 -15.11
N GLU A 82 6.98 -4.87 -16.32
CA GLU A 82 6.98 -3.76 -17.28
C GLU A 82 6.23 -2.56 -16.69
N PHE A 83 5.05 -2.78 -16.14
CA PHE A 83 4.26 -1.73 -15.50
C PHE A 83 5.02 -1.07 -14.34
N ARG A 84 5.53 -1.87 -13.40
CA ARG A 84 6.31 -1.41 -12.26
C ARG A 84 7.49 -0.54 -12.67
N ASN A 85 8.25 -0.98 -13.69
CA ASN A 85 9.40 -0.25 -14.21
C ASN A 85 9.00 1.04 -14.94
N SER A 86 7.94 1.01 -15.75
CA SER A 86 7.48 2.17 -16.52
C SER A 86 7.04 3.34 -15.66
N VAL A 87 6.53 3.07 -14.45
CA VAL A 87 6.09 4.10 -13.50
C VAL A 87 7.14 4.40 -12.40
N GLY A 88 8.28 3.73 -12.41
CA GLY A 88 9.33 3.90 -11.41
C GLY A 88 8.92 3.48 -10.00
N ALA A 89 7.98 2.54 -9.87
CA ALA A 89 7.49 2.07 -8.59
C ALA A 89 8.54 1.27 -7.83
N GLN A 90 8.70 1.55 -6.52
CA GLN A 90 9.67 0.87 -5.66
C GLN A 90 9.03 -0.17 -4.72
N TRP A 91 7.72 -0.34 -4.79
CA TRP A 91 6.95 -1.28 -3.96
C TRP A 91 6.60 -2.58 -4.68
N THR A 92 5.97 -3.48 -3.94
CA THR A 92 5.63 -4.82 -4.43
C THR A 92 4.40 -4.81 -5.34
N PHE A 93 4.54 -5.46 -6.50
CA PHE A 93 3.43 -5.78 -7.40
C PHE A 93 3.16 -7.28 -7.35
N LEU A 94 1.89 -7.65 -7.24
CA LEU A 94 1.39 -9.01 -7.16
C LEU A 94 0.54 -9.33 -8.38
N SER A 95 0.74 -10.51 -8.97
CA SER A 95 0.00 -10.98 -10.13
C SER A 95 -1.24 -11.78 -9.72
N ASP A 96 -2.42 -11.31 -10.12
CA ASP A 96 -3.67 -12.07 -10.12
C ASP A 96 -4.06 -12.54 -11.52
N ALA A 97 -3.07 -12.97 -12.32
CA ALA A 97 -3.32 -13.50 -13.68
C ALA A 97 -4.36 -14.63 -13.71
N GLY A 98 -4.48 -15.38 -12.61
CA GLY A 98 -5.49 -16.42 -12.41
C GLY A 98 -6.88 -15.91 -12.04
N ARG A 99 -7.05 -14.58 -11.87
CA ARG A 99 -8.34 -13.96 -11.53
C ARG A 99 -8.93 -14.45 -10.20
N LYS A 100 -8.09 -14.86 -9.26
CA LYS A 100 -8.54 -15.34 -7.95
C LYS A 100 -9.11 -14.21 -7.09
N VAL A 101 -8.39 -13.11 -6.98
CA VAL A 101 -8.80 -11.92 -6.21
C VAL A 101 -10.01 -11.26 -6.88
N GLN A 102 -9.95 -11.08 -8.20
CA GLN A 102 -11.02 -10.50 -8.98
C GLN A 102 -12.37 -11.22 -8.75
N LYS A 103 -12.36 -12.57 -8.80
CA LYS A 103 -13.56 -13.38 -8.65
C LYS A 103 -14.04 -13.47 -7.20
N ASP A 104 -13.11 -13.66 -6.26
CA ASP A 104 -13.44 -13.78 -4.84
C ASP A 104 -14.03 -12.49 -4.26
N LEU A 105 -13.53 -11.33 -4.70
CA LEU A 105 -14.05 -10.03 -4.29
C LEU A 105 -15.27 -9.56 -5.08
N ASP A 106 -15.69 -10.30 -6.11
CA ASP A 106 -16.78 -9.91 -7.02
C ASP A 106 -16.56 -8.50 -7.61
N ILE A 107 -15.38 -8.32 -8.24
CA ILE A 107 -14.97 -7.05 -8.84
C ILE A 107 -14.54 -7.18 -10.30
N GLN A 108 -15.10 -8.14 -11.03
CA GLN A 108 -14.88 -8.23 -12.46
C GLN A 108 -15.48 -7.02 -13.18
N GLU A 109 -14.74 -6.42 -14.09
CA GLU A 109 -15.24 -5.36 -14.97
C GLU A 109 -15.85 -5.98 -16.23
N TYR A 110 -17.16 -5.83 -16.39
CA TYR A 110 -17.91 -6.45 -17.50
C TYR A 110 -17.85 -5.67 -18.80
N THR A 111 -17.31 -4.44 -18.79
CA THR A 111 -17.27 -3.55 -19.96
C THR A 111 -16.02 -3.74 -20.81
N ASP A 112 -15.03 -4.47 -20.33
CA ASP A 112 -13.79 -4.79 -21.05
C ASP A 112 -13.55 -6.31 -21.13
N PRO A 113 -14.21 -7.01 -22.06
CA PRO A 113 -14.03 -8.44 -22.22
C PRO A 113 -12.67 -8.82 -22.80
N PHE A 114 -11.96 -7.87 -23.40
CA PHE A 114 -10.66 -8.10 -24.02
C PHE A 114 -9.55 -8.30 -22.98
N HIS A 115 -9.46 -7.41 -22.00
CA HIS A 115 -8.46 -7.50 -20.94
C HIS A 115 -8.96 -8.27 -19.72
N ASN A 116 -10.29 -8.38 -19.56
CA ASN A 116 -10.92 -8.98 -18.38
C ASN A 116 -10.32 -8.48 -17.07
N PRO A 117 -10.27 -7.15 -16.85
CA PRO A 117 -9.66 -6.57 -15.68
C PRO A 117 -10.58 -6.61 -14.46
N MET A 118 -10.02 -6.30 -13.30
CA MET A 118 -10.82 -5.99 -12.11
C MET A 118 -11.25 -4.52 -12.12
N ILE A 119 -12.40 -4.24 -11.50
CA ILE A 119 -12.78 -2.87 -11.14
C ILE A 119 -11.72 -2.33 -10.19
N PRO A 120 -11.12 -1.15 -10.48
CA PRO A 120 -10.03 -0.64 -9.66
C PRO A 120 -10.52 -0.10 -8.31
N TYR A 121 -9.77 -0.42 -7.28
CA TYR A 121 -9.97 0.12 -5.93
C TYR A 121 -8.63 0.50 -5.32
N THR A 122 -8.65 1.52 -4.47
CA THR A 122 -7.55 1.81 -3.56
C THR A 122 -8.07 1.73 -2.14
N LEU A 123 -7.40 0.96 -1.31
CA LEU A 123 -7.76 0.79 0.10
C LEU A 123 -6.61 1.29 0.99
N VAL A 124 -6.95 1.90 2.10
CA VAL A 124 -6.02 2.15 3.20
C VAL A 124 -6.33 1.15 4.30
N LEU A 125 -5.32 0.36 4.67
CA LEU A 125 -5.45 -0.71 5.66
C LEU A 125 -4.63 -0.38 6.91
N LYS A 126 -5.23 -0.60 8.06
CA LYS A 126 -4.54 -0.66 9.36
C LYS A 126 -3.85 -2.02 9.51
N PRO A 127 -2.87 -2.19 10.41
CA PRO A 127 -2.28 -3.48 10.75
C PRO A 127 -3.33 -4.58 10.95
N GLY A 128 -3.02 -5.79 10.53
CA GLY A 128 -3.96 -6.91 10.51
C GLY A 128 -4.94 -6.88 9.34
N LEU A 129 -4.63 -6.15 8.27
CA LEU A 129 -5.45 -5.98 7.06
C LEU A 129 -6.84 -5.36 7.35
N VAL A 130 -6.99 -4.63 8.45
CA VAL A 130 -8.25 -3.98 8.81
C VAL A 130 -8.48 -2.78 7.89
N ILE A 131 -9.61 -2.73 7.22
CA ILE A 131 -9.95 -1.70 6.25
C ILE A 131 -10.27 -0.39 6.97
N HIS A 132 -9.51 0.67 6.68
CA HIS A 132 -9.80 2.02 7.12
C HIS A 132 -10.68 2.76 6.11
N SER A 133 -10.27 2.81 4.85
CA SER A 133 -11.01 3.48 3.78
C SER A 133 -10.94 2.72 2.47
N ILE A 134 -11.93 2.96 1.59
CA ILE A 134 -12.07 2.33 0.27
C ILE A 134 -12.41 3.42 -0.74
N TYR A 135 -11.60 3.52 -1.78
CA TYR A 135 -11.83 4.38 -2.93
C TYR A 135 -12.13 3.54 -4.16
N ASN A 136 -13.33 3.71 -4.74
CA ASN A 136 -13.71 3.04 -5.97
C ASN A 136 -13.19 3.87 -7.17
N GLY A 137 -12.25 3.32 -7.90
CA GLY A 137 -11.61 3.96 -9.04
C GLY A 137 -12.39 3.91 -10.36
N TYR A 138 -13.64 3.45 -10.33
CA TYR A 138 -14.49 3.27 -11.52
C TYR A 138 -14.65 4.55 -12.33
N TRP A 139 -14.88 5.70 -11.66
CA TRP A 139 -15.02 6.99 -12.32
C TRP A 139 -13.67 7.67 -12.57
N PHE A 140 -13.63 8.69 -13.44
CA PHE A 140 -12.43 9.47 -13.72
C PHE A 140 -11.77 10.04 -12.47
N TRP A 141 -12.59 10.42 -11.48
CA TRP A 141 -12.17 11.03 -10.21
C TRP A 141 -12.24 10.06 -9.02
N GLY A 142 -12.47 8.79 -9.28
CA GLY A 142 -12.66 7.80 -8.21
C GLY A 142 -11.37 7.33 -7.56
N ARG A 143 -10.21 7.53 -8.19
CA ARG A 143 -8.92 7.25 -7.55
C ARG A 143 -8.57 8.37 -6.58
N PRO A 144 -8.10 8.03 -5.36
CA PRO A 144 -7.72 9.04 -4.39
C PRO A 144 -6.51 9.83 -4.87
N SER A 145 -6.49 11.13 -4.58
CA SER A 145 -5.27 11.93 -4.67
C SER A 145 -4.29 11.52 -3.57
N PHE A 146 -3.03 11.91 -3.70
CA PHE A 146 -2.06 11.71 -2.61
C PHE A 146 -2.51 12.38 -1.30
N GLU A 147 -3.16 13.54 -1.37
CA GLU A 147 -3.67 14.24 -0.17
C GLU A 147 -4.84 13.50 0.51
N ASP A 148 -5.69 12.81 -0.25
CA ASP A 148 -6.71 11.94 0.32
C ASP A 148 -6.07 10.79 1.11
N LEU A 149 -5.11 10.09 0.50
CA LEU A 149 -4.37 9.03 1.16
C LEU A 149 -3.60 9.53 2.38
N ARG A 150 -2.97 10.70 2.28
CA ARG A 150 -2.24 11.32 3.37
C ARG A 150 -3.14 11.67 4.56
N ARG A 151 -4.36 12.11 4.31
CA ARG A 151 -5.37 12.35 5.36
C ARG A 151 -5.70 11.06 6.09
N ASP A 152 -6.05 10.01 5.35
CA ASP A 152 -6.38 8.71 5.92
C ASP A 152 -5.21 8.11 6.70
N LEU A 153 -4.01 8.17 6.14
CA LEU A 153 -2.80 7.68 6.80
C LEU A 153 -2.49 8.43 8.11
N ARG A 154 -2.78 9.73 8.19
CA ARG A 154 -2.66 10.50 9.43
C ARG A 154 -3.65 10.01 10.49
N GLU A 155 -4.88 9.69 10.10
CA GLU A 155 -5.89 9.14 11.01
C GLU A 155 -5.47 7.77 11.51
N VAL A 156 -5.08 6.87 10.60
CA VAL A 156 -4.57 5.54 10.93
C VAL A 156 -3.36 5.62 11.87
N THR A 157 -2.38 6.48 11.55
CA THR A 157 -1.16 6.60 12.34
C THR A 157 -1.44 7.08 13.76
N ARG A 158 -2.36 8.02 13.96
CA ARG A 158 -2.77 8.47 15.31
C ARG A 158 -3.35 7.33 16.14
N GLU A 159 -4.08 6.43 15.49
CA GLU A 159 -4.70 5.30 16.18
C GLU A 159 -3.67 4.22 16.55
N ILE A 160 -2.80 3.84 15.61
CA ILE A 160 -1.88 2.70 15.77
C ILE A 160 -0.53 3.08 16.39
N ARG A 161 -0.20 4.38 16.41
CA ARG A 161 1.08 4.90 16.87
C ARG A 161 0.90 6.04 17.89
N PRO A 162 0.25 5.76 19.04
CA PRO A 162 0.12 6.75 20.11
C PRO A 162 1.48 7.20 20.67
N ASP A 163 2.52 6.38 20.52
CA ASP A 163 3.91 6.69 20.86
C ASP A 163 4.51 7.84 20.02
N TRP A 164 3.89 8.20 18.90
CA TRP A 164 4.34 9.34 18.09
C TRP A 164 3.79 10.70 18.57
N ASP A 165 2.89 10.72 19.53
CA ASP A 165 2.52 11.96 20.22
C ASP A 165 3.54 12.26 21.34
N LEU A 166 4.69 12.78 20.92
CA LEU A 166 5.82 13.08 21.82
C LEU A 166 5.49 14.13 22.89
N ALA A 167 4.39 14.84 22.75
CA ALA A 167 3.91 15.82 23.73
C ALA A 167 2.95 15.25 24.78
N SER A 168 2.50 14.01 24.58
CA SER A 168 1.57 13.34 25.48
C SER A 168 2.13 13.20 26.90
N PRO A 169 1.45 13.72 27.95
CA PRO A 169 1.87 13.52 29.34
C PRO A 169 1.94 12.05 29.74
N GLY A 170 1.03 11.21 29.22
CA GLY A 170 1.01 9.78 29.47
C GLY A 170 2.23 9.08 28.92
N PHE A 171 2.66 9.48 27.71
CA PHE A 171 3.87 8.96 27.08
C PHE A 171 5.14 9.31 27.87
N ARG A 172 5.22 10.55 28.36
CA ARG A 172 6.32 10.99 29.22
C ARG A 172 6.35 10.22 30.55
N ALA A 173 5.20 10.06 31.19
CA ALA A 173 5.10 9.30 32.44
C ALA A 173 5.51 7.83 32.28
N ALA A 174 5.12 7.19 31.16
CA ALA A 174 5.56 5.85 30.82
C ALA A 174 7.09 5.76 30.65
N TRP A 175 7.68 6.74 29.95
CA TRP A 175 9.13 6.83 29.81
C TRP A 175 9.84 6.93 31.17
N ASP A 176 9.39 7.85 32.04
CA ASP A 176 9.97 8.09 33.35
C ASP A 176 9.81 6.85 34.26
N ALA A 177 8.73 6.08 34.08
CA ALA A 177 8.49 4.83 34.79
C ALA A 177 9.24 3.61 34.23
N GLY A 178 9.91 3.74 33.08
CA GLY A 178 10.53 2.62 32.36
C GLY A 178 9.53 1.65 31.74
N ASP A 179 8.27 2.07 31.58
CA ASP A 179 7.24 1.28 30.90
C ASP A 179 7.33 1.50 29.39
N HIS A 180 7.91 0.55 28.68
CA HIS A 180 8.13 0.60 27.25
C HIS A 180 6.98 -0.06 26.45
N SER A 181 5.87 -0.42 27.07
CA SER A 181 4.75 -1.10 26.40
C SER A 181 4.07 -0.25 25.31
N LEU A 182 4.16 1.08 25.44
CA LEU A 182 3.62 2.04 24.49
C LEU A 182 4.61 2.40 23.36
N PHE A 183 5.88 1.98 23.49
CA PHE A 183 6.89 2.36 22.49
C PHE A 183 6.91 1.42 21.31
N HIS A 184 7.15 1.99 20.12
CA HIS A 184 7.27 1.18 18.93
C HIS A 184 8.48 0.25 19.03
N PRO A 185 8.30 -1.05 18.74
CA PRO A 185 9.38 -2.02 18.84
C PRO A 185 10.35 -1.91 17.66
N TYR A 186 11.11 -0.83 17.57
CA TYR A 186 12.06 -0.60 16.47
C TYR A 186 13.08 -1.72 16.29
N ASN A 187 13.33 -2.51 17.34
CA ASN A 187 14.27 -3.63 17.31
C ASN A 187 13.59 -4.98 17.01
N ALA A 188 12.25 -5.01 16.96
CA ALA A 188 11.48 -6.21 16.71
C ALA A 188 10.75 -6.09 15.39
N ILE A 189 11.23 -6.73 14.36
CA ILE A 189 10.51 -7.06 13.12
C ILE A 189 10.34 -5.90 12.09
N GLY A 190 10.95 -6.06 10.94
CA GLY A 190 10.36 -5.64 9.67
C GLY A 190 10.69 -4.28 9.12
N HIS A 191 11.51 -3.45 9.76
CA HIS A 191 12.00 -2.21 9.11
C HIS A 191 13.11 -2.44 8.08
N GLN A 192 13.45 -3.66 7.75
CA GLN A 192 14.46 -4.00 6.76
C GLN A 192 14.15 -3.47 5.35
N ALA A 193 12.88 -3.30 5.02
CA ALA A 193 12.49 -2.78 3.71
C ALA A 193 12.74 -1.27 3.53
N ASN A 194 12.84 -0.50 4.61
CA ASN A 194 13.01 0.96 4.55
C ASN A 194 14.47 1.43 4.76
N GLN A 195 15.39 0.53 5.10
CA GLN A 195 16.81 0.91 5.31
C GLN A 195 17.63 0.96 4.02
N GLU A 196 17.09 0.51 2.90
CA GLU A 196 17.76 0.53 1.60
C GLU A 196 17.34 1.68 0.68
N ALA A 197 16.89 2.82 1.21
CA ALA A 197 16.83 4.02 0.39
C ALA A 197 18.28 4.46 0.13
N PRO A 198 18.77 4.46 -1.13
CA PRO A 198 20.13 4.89 -1.41
C PRO A 198 20.29 6.35 -0.95
N ALA A 199 21.34 6.61 -0.16
CA ALA A 199 21.72 7.95 0.18
C ALA A 199 21.89 8.75 -1.12
N GLN A 200 21.12 9.81 -1.31
CA GLN A 200 21.32 10.71 -2.44
C GLN A 200 22.71 11.30 -2.32
N GLU A 201 23.59 10.96 -3.24
CA GLU A 201 24.88 11.66 -3.37
C GLU A 201 24.61 13.16 -3.58
N PRO A 202 25.30 14.03 -2.84
CA PRO A 202 25.16 15.47 -3.04
C PRO A 202 25.59 15.80 -4.47
N ALA A 203 24.72 16.49 -5.19
CA ALA A 203 25.02 16.98 -6.54
C ALA A 203 26.37 17.71 -6.54
N ALA A 204 27.34 17.14 -7.24
CA ALA A 204 28.65 17.77 -7.44
C ALA A 204 28.44 19.13 -8.11
N GLN A 205 28.82 20.19 -7.42
CA GLN A 205 28.89 21.53 -7.97
C GLN A 205 29.84 21.48 -9.17
N ARG A 206 29.29 21.64 -10.36
CA ARG A 206 30.11 21.89 -11.55
C ARG A 206 30.54 23.38 -11.52
N THR A 207 31.81 23.60 -11.30
CA THR A 207 32.50 24.86 -11.62
C THR A 207 32.64 25.01 -13.12
#